data_9ef2d936183ae8bd225ff1fd280fcc8a
#
_entry.id   9ef2d936183ae8bd225ff1fd280fcc8a
#
_cell.length_a   1.000
_cell.length_b   1.000
_cell.length_c   1.000
_cell.angle_alpha   90.00
_cell.angle_beta   90.00
_cell.angle_gamma   90.00
#
_symmetry.space_group_name_H-M   'P 1'
#
loop_
_entity.id
_entity.type
_entity.pdbx_description
1 polymer ?
#
loop_
_entity_poly.entity_id
_entity_poly.type
_entity_poly.pdbx_seq_one_letter_code
_entity_poly.pdbx_strand_id
1 'polypeptide(L)'
;VVGISNVKAARFTHNEKDFYAFSYNQGLGNDYFDEKGKSLRKTFLRSPLNFYRISSRYRKKRFHPVLKRYRDHLGTDYAAPRGTPIMTVADGKIIEARYGRNNGYFVKVKHNNIYSTQYLHMSKFAKGIKPGKNVRQGDIIGYVGSTGLATGPHVCYRFWRNGKQVDPYKQNDLPDGEPILAQHLPAYNYVKEKYLKILDG
;
A
#
# COMPACT_ATOMS: atom_id res chain seq x y z
N VAL A 1 -2.37 5.83 -29.59
CA VAL A 1 -2.02 6.39 -28.26
C VAL A 1 -0.66 5.83 -27.89
N VAL A 2 0.36 6.67 -27.87
CA VAL A 2 1.70 6.27 -27.40
C VAL A 2 1.66 6.32 -25.87
N GLY A 3 1.67 5.18 -25.23
CA GLY A 3 1.73 5.09 -23.77
C GLY A 3 3.15 5.35 -23.25
N ILE A 4 3.29 6.09 -22.15
CA ILE A 4 4.57 6.20 -21.43
C ILE A 4 4.81 4.88 -20.70
N SER A 5 5.80 4.12 -21.12
CA SER A 5 6.09 2.80 -20.52
C SER A 5 6.98 2.87 -19.27
N ASN A 6 7.84 3.90 -19.15
CA ASN A 6 8.79 4.03 -18.04
C ASN A 6 9.33 5.47 -17.93
N VAL A 7 9.15 6.10 -16.80
CA VAL A 7 9.77 7.40 -16.47
C VAL A 7 11.15 7.12 -15.85
N LYS A 8 12.22 7.64 -16.45
CA LYS A 8 13.60 7.45 -15.95
C LYS A 8 13.99 8.48 -14.91
N ALA A 9 13.56 9.72 -15.10
CA ALA A 9 13.74 10.80 -14.15
C ALA A 9 12.62 11.82 -14.30
N ALA A 10 12.37 12.59 -13.26
CA ALA A 10 11.41 13.69 -13.26
C ALA A 10 11.91 14.83 -12.38
N ARG A 11 11.61 16.08 -12.76
CA ARG A 11 11.70 17.27 -11.94
C ARG A 11 10.30 17.81 -11.68
N PHE A 12 10.01 18.18 -10.45
CA PHE A 12 8.76 18.80 -10.05
C PHE A 12 9.06 20.03 -9.19
N THR A 13 8.63 21.20 -9.64
CA THR A 13 8.80 22.47 -8.92
C THR A 13 7.56 22.79 -8.10
N HIS A 14 7.71 23.03 -6.81
CA HIS A 14 6.64 23.46 -5.91
C HIS A 14 7.14 24.49 -4.92
N ASN A 15 6.45 25.63 -4.82
CA ASN A 15 6.85 26.77 -4.00
C ASN A 15 8.34 27.16 -4.21
N GLU A 16 8.75 27.33 -5.45
CA GLU A 16 10.11 27.69 -5.88
C GLU A 16 11.21 26.71 -5.47
N LYS A 17 10.82 25.49 -5.09
CA LYS A 17 11.75 24.39 -4.79
C LYS A 17 11.60 23.29 -5.81
N ASP A 18 12.72 22.83 -6.32
CA ASP A 18 12.78 21.68 -7.20
C ASP A 18 12.92 20.38 -6.40
N PHE A 19 12.19 19.38 -6.85
CA PHE A 19 12.21 18.01 -6.33
C PHE A 19 12.52 17.10 -7.50
N TYR A 20 13.49 16.25 -7.31
CA TYR A 20 13.94 15.32 -8.33
C TYR A 20 13.61 13.87 -7.96
N ALA A 21 13.34 13.07 -8.95
CA ALA A 21 13.13 11.64 -8.84
C ALA A 21 13.92 10.91 -9.91
N PHE A 22 14.77 9.96 -9.51
CA PHE A 22 15.59 9.16 -10.42
C PHE A 22 15.24 7.68 -10.25
N SER A 23 14.87 7.03 -11.36
CA SER A 23 14.58 5.60 -11.36
C SER A 23 15.90 4.80 -11.31
N TYR A 24 16.03 3.92 -10.33
CA TYR A 24 17.16 3.04 -10.18
C TYR A 24 16.74 1.66 -9.68
N ASN A 25 17.45 0.61 -10.15
CA ASN A 25 17.23 -0.77 -9.72
C ASN A 25 18.43 -1.28 -8.95
N GLN A 26 18.27 -1.48 -7.66
CA GLN A 26 19.29 -2.06 -6.78
C GLN A 26 19.08 -3.56 -6.52
N GLY A 27 18.47 -4.28 -7.49
CA GLY A 27 18.26 -5.74 -7.40
C GLY A 27 16.84 -6.15 -7.00
N LEU A 28 16.00 -5.21 -6.54
CA LEU A 28 14.62 -5.46 -6.09
C LEU A 28 13.55 -4.93 -7.07
N GLY A 29 13.96 -4.50 -8.27
CA GLY A 29 13.13 -3.81 -9.25
C GLY A 29 13.38 -2.30 -9.25
N ASN A 30 12.74 -1.58 -10.18
CA ASN A 30 12.88 -0.13 -10.28
C ASN A 30 12.12 0.55 -9.14
N ASP A 31 12.81 1.42 -8.41
CA ASP A 31 12.27 2.37 -7.46
C ASP A 31 12.77 3.78 -7.78
N TYR A 32 12.19 4.80 -7.14
CA TYR A 32 12.58 6.19 -7.34
C TYR A 32 13.28 6.73 -6.09
N PHE A 33 14.35 7.48 -6.32
CA PHE A 33 15.19 8.04 -5.26
C PHE A 33 15.43 9.53 -5.53
N ASP A 34 15.62 10.30 -4.46
CA ASP A 34 15.99 11.72 -4.55
C ASP A 34 17.50 11.90 -4.80
N GLU A 35 17.95 13.15 -4.96
CA GLU A 35 19.35 13.51 -5.22
C GLU A 35 20.34 12.95 -4.19
N LYS A 36 19.86 12.68 -2.97
CA LYS A 36 20.65 12.13 -1.85
C LYS A 36 20.60 10.60 -1.77
N GLY A 37 19.88 9.96 -2.72
CA GLY A 37 19.68 8.50 -2.70
C GLY A 37 18.65 8.04 -1.67
N LYS A 38 17.85 8.96 -1.10
CA LYS A 38 16.73 8.61 -0.23
C LYS A 38 15.58 8.09 -1.08
N SER A 39 14.95 6.99 -0.67
CA SER A 39 13.79 6.46 -1.36
C SER A 39 12.61 7.44 -1.31
N LEU A 40 12.02 7.72 -2.46
CA LEU A 40 10.76 8.46 -2.59
C LEU A 40 9.54 7.56 -2.38
N ARG A 41 9.75 6.26 -2.34
CA ARG A 41 8.73 5.28 -2.07
C ARG A 41 8.37 5.30 -0.58
N LYS A 42 7.11 5.55 -0.27
CA LYS A 42 6.61 5.36 1.10
C LYS A 42 6.55 3.88 1.41
N THR A 43 7.03 3.45 2.58
CA THR A 43 6.95 2.05 3.03
C THR A 43 5.53 1.51 3.00
N PHE A 44 4.54 2.37 3.30
CA PHE A 44 3.13 2.03 3.24
C PHE A 44 2.34 3.06 2.42
N LEU A 45 1.52 2.58 1.47
CA LEU A 45 0.50 3.41 0.84
C LEU A 45 -0.55 3.82 1.89
N ARG A 46 -1.09 5.02 1.76
CA ARG A 46 -2.14 5.53 2.66
C ARG A 46 -3.48 4.80 2.51
N SER A 47 -3.71 4.17 1.36
CA SER A 47 -4.94 3.47 1.03
C SER A 47 -4.65 2.22 0.21
N PRO A 48 -5.44 1.15 0.39
CA PRO A 48 -5.40 -0.03 -0.46
C PRO A 48 -6.16 0.13 -1.80
N LEU A 49 -6.74 1.30 -2.08
CA LEU A 49 -7.52 1.62 -3.28
C LEU A 49 -7.03 2.92 -3.91
N ASN A 50 -7.08 3.02 -5.24
CA ASN A 50 -6.77 4.26 -5.97
C ASN A 50 -7.87 5.32 -5.79
N PHE A 51 -9.15 4.89 -5.89
CA PHE A 51 -10.32 5.75 -5.75
C PHE A 51 -11.24 5.18 -4.68
N TYR A 52 -11.60 6.01 -3.70
CA TYR A 52 -12.38 5.57 -2.55
C TYR A 52 -13.03 6.73 -1.79
N ARG A 53 -14.04 6.39 -0.99
CA ARG A 53 -14.56 7.24 0.08
C ARG A 53 -14.41 6.50 1.41
N ILE A 54 -13.83 7.13 2.42
CA ILE A 54 -13.82 6.56 3.77
C ILE A 54 -15.24 6.61 4.33
N SER A 55 -15.83 5.44 4.49
CA SER A 55 -17.19 5.29 5.03
C SER A 55 -17.20 5.09 6.55
N SER A 56 -16.13 4.53 7.11
CA SER A 56 -15.97 4.40 8.56
C SER A 56 -14.48 4.35 8.94
N ARG A 57 -14.09 5.11 9.97
CA ARG A 57 -12.73 5.11 10.52
C ARG A 57 -12.57 4.08 11.62
N TYR A 58 -11.33 3.78 11.99
CA TYR A 58 -10.98 3.04 13.20
C TYR A 58 -11.63 3.69 14.42
N ARG A 59 -12.39 2.92 15.20
CA ARG A 59 -13.11 3.42 16.37
C ARG A 59 -13.41 2.30 17.36
N LYS A 60 -13.09 2.52 18.62
CA LYS A 60 -13.59 1.70 19.72
C LYS A 60 -15.07 2.02 20.00
N LYS A 61 -15.84 1.03 20.46
CA LYS A 61 -17.26 1.16 20.84
C LYS A 61 -18.14 1.81 19.76
N ARG A 62 -18.05 1.34 18.49
CA ARG A 62 -18.97 1.73 17.42
C ARG A 62 -20.22 0.86 17.44
N PHE A 63 -21.41 1.46 17.27
CA PHE A 63 -22.64 0.70 17.03
C PHE A 63 -22.54 -0.06 15.70
N HIS A 64 -22.72 -1.38 15.76
CA HIS A 64 -22.62 -2.24 14.57
C HIS A 64 -23.99 -2.40 13.91
N PRO A 65 -24.23 -1.90 12.67
CA PRO A 65 -25.56 -1.83 12.07
C PRO A 65 -26.21 -3.20 11.84
N VAL A 66 -25.42 -4.23 11.54
CA VAL A 66 -25.92 -5.61 11.33
C VAL A 66 -26.18 -6.32 12.66
N LEU A 67 -25.25 -6.24 13.60
CA LEU A 67 -25.34 -6.95 14.88
C LEU A 67 -26.15 -6.21 15.94
N LYS A 68 -26.60 -4.96 15.67
CA LYS A 68 -27.41 -4.12 16.56
C LYS A 68 -26.85 -3.98 17.98
N ARG A 69 -25.51 -3.97 18.12
CA ARG A 69 -24.81 -3.81 19.40
C ARG A 69 -23.52 -3.03 19.23
N TYR A 70 -23.02 -2.46 20.31
CA TYR A 70 -21.72 -1.78 20.31
C TYR A 70 -20.59 -2.79 20.17
N ARG A 71 -19.66 -2.49 19.28
CA ARG A 71 -18.48 -3.29 19.01
C ARG A 71 -17.34 -2.40 18.53
N ASP A 72 -16.10 -2.83 18.79
CA ASP A 72 -14.93 -2.19 18.24
C ASP A 72 -14.86 -2.39 16.72
N HIS A 73 -14.61 -1.29 16.01
CA HIS A 73 -14.25 -1.28 14.60
C HIS A 73 -12.75 -1.00 14.48
N LEU A 74 -11.95 -2.06 14.54
CA LEU A 74 -10.49 -1.99 14.53
C LEU A 74 -9.92 -1.99 13.11
N GLY A 75 -10.49 -1.17 12.23
CA GLY A 75 -10.09 -0.99 10.83
C GLY A 75 -10.65 0.29 10.26
N THR A 76 -10.32 0.57 9.01
CA THR A 76 -10.88 1.67 8.21
C THR A 76 -11.63 1.08 7.02
N ASP A 77 -12.89 1.47 6.85
CA ASP A 77 -13.73 1.03 5.74
C ASP A 77 -13.62 2.02 4.58
N TYR A 78 -13.17 1.52 3.43
CA TYR A 78 -13.08 2.24 2.17
C TYR A 78 -14.18 1.77 1.24
N ALA A 79 -15.22 2.59 1.06
CA ALA A 79 -16.31 2.32 0.13
C ALA A 79 -15.85 2.57 -1.31
N ALA A 80 -16.08 1.58 -2.16
CA ALA A 80 -15.82 1.64 -3.59
C ALA A 80 -16.74 0.64 -4.32
N PRO A 81 -16.96 0.77 -5.63
CA PRO A 81 -17.76 -0.16 -6.41
C PRO A 81 -17.25 -1.60 -6.29
N ARG A 82 -18.17 -2.58 -6.32
CA ARG A 82 -17.81 -4.00 -6.37
C ARG A 82 -16.91 -4.27 -7.57
N GLY A 83 -15.82 -5.01 -7.36
CA GLY A 83 -14.85 -5.32 -8.41
C GLY A 83 -13.69 -4.32 -8.51
N THR A 84 -13.71 -3.20 -7.78
CA THR A 84 -12.56 -2.30 -7.69
C THR A 84 -11.33 -3.07 -7.20
N PRO A 85 -10.16 -2.95 -7.86
CA PRO A 85 -8.93 -3.62 -7.45
C PRO A 85 -8.49 -3.18 -6.05
N ILE A 86 -8.14 -4.15 -5.21
CA ILE A 86 -7.53 -3.93 -3.89
C ILE A 86 -6.05 -4.25 -3.99
N MET A 87 -5.21 -3.30 -3.60
CA MET A 87 -3.76 -3.42 -3.62
C MET A 87 -3.21 -3.67 -2.22
N THR A 88 -2.10 -4.43 -2.13
CA THR A 88 -1.31 -4.42 -0.90
C THR A 88 -0.63 -3.07 -0.71
N VAL A 89 -0.67 -2.55 0.52
CA VAL A 89 -0.12 -1.21 0.83
C VAL A 89 1.40 -1.19 0.99
N ALA A 90 2.04 -2.34 1.09
CA ALA A 90 3.49 -2.49 1.22
C ALA A 90 3.94 -3.85 0.70
N ASP A 91 5.25 -4.01 0.49
CA ASP A 91 5.87 -5.30 0.22
C ASP A 91 5.63 -6.27 1.38
N GLY A 92 5.56 -7.56 1.09
CA GLY A 92 5.40 -8.55 2.14
C GLY A 92 5.06 -9.95 1.62
N LYS A 93 4.71 -10.82 2.56
CA LYS A 93 4.31 -12.20 2.30
C LYS A 93 2.86 -12.41 2.74
N ILE A 94 2.06 -13.00 1.87
CA ILE A 94 0.70 -13.39 2.21
C ILE A 94 0.75 -14.51 3.25
N ILE A 95 0.13 -14.29 4.40
CA ILE A 95 0.04 -15.29 5.48
C ILE A 95 -1.35 -15.92 5.57
N GLU A 96 -2.40 -15.23 5.12
CA GLU A 96 -3.75 -15.76 5.01
C GLU A 96 -4.41 -15.26 3.71
N ALA A 97 -5.09 -16.17 3.01
CA ALA A 97 -6.00 -15.87 1.90
C ALA A 97 -7.10 -16.93 1.94
N ARG A 98 -8.24 -16.59 2.56
CA ARG A 98 -9.33 -17.54 2.81
C ARG A 98 -10.66 -16.84 3.03
N TYR A 99 -11.74 -17.61 3.14
CA TYR A 99 -13.05 -17.14 3.58
C TYR A 99 -13.21 -17.29 5.10
N GLY A 100 -13.82 -16.30 5.73
CA GLY A 100 -14.23 -16.36 7.13
C GLY A 100 -15.64 -15.81 7.30
N ARG A 101 -16.46 -16.43 8.16
CA ARG A 101 -17.88 -16.06 8.36
C ARG A 101 -18.09 -14.53 8.55
N ASN A 102 -17.24 -13.90 9.36
CA ASN A 102 -17.37 -12.46 9.65
C ASN A 102 -16.61 -11.58 8.65
N ASN A 103 -15.44 -12.02 8.21
CA ASN A 103 -14.53 -11.24 7.38
C ASN A 103 -14.82 -11.36 5.87
N GLY A 104 -15.66 -12.34 5.48
CA GLY A 104 -15.82 -12.70 4.07
C GLY A 104 -14.53 -13.26 3.48
N TYR A 105 -14.32 -13.11 2.18
CA TYR A 105 -13.02 -13.34 1.57
C TYR A 105 -12.05 -12.25 2.03
N PHE A 106 -10.91 -12.67 2.54
CA PHE A 106 -9.90 -11.74 3.03
C PHE A 106 -8.47 -12.22 2.76
N VAL A 107 -7.57 -11.26 2.67
CA VAL A 107 -6.12 -11.47 2.57
C VAL A 107 -5.45 -10.80 3.76
N LYS A 108 -4.46 -11.48 4.37
CA LYS A 108 -3.57 -10.91 5.37
C LYS A 108 -2.13 -10.99 4.89
N VAL A 109 -1.43 -9.88 4.95
CA VAL A 109 -0.04 -9.73 4.50
C VAL A 109 0.83 -9.40 5.69
N LYS A 110 1.90 -10.17 5.90
CA LYS A 110 2.98 -9.86 6.83
C LYS A 110 4.04 -9.08 6.07
N HIS A 111 4.31 -7.84 6.49
CA HIS A 111 5.30 -6.97 5.86
C HIS A 111 6.68 -7.19 6.48
N ASN A 112 6.74 -7.30 7.80
CA ASN A 112 7.94 -7.63 8.56
C ASN A 112 7.55 -8.17 9.96
N ASN A 113 8.48 -8.18 10.90
CA ASN A 113 8.21 -8.66 12.26
C ASN A 113 7.34 -7.72 13.10
N ILE A 114 7.22 -6.45 12.68
CA ILE A 114 6.46 -5.40 13.40
C ILE A 114 5.07 -5.21 12.77
N TYR A 115 4.97 -5.20 11.42
CA TYR A 115 3.79 -4.76 10.70
C TYR A 115 3.12 -5.87 9.90
N SER A 116 1.79 -5.91 9.95
CA SER A 116 0.95 -6.68 9.04
C SER A 116 -0.34 -5.94 8.72
N THR A 117 -0.94 -6.27 7.58
CA THR A 117 -2.22 -5.68 7.13
C THR A 117 -3.21 -6.75 6.72
N GLN A 118 -4.49 -6.42 6.77
CA GLN A 118 -5.55 -7.33 6.35
C GLN A 118 -6.65 -6.56 5.60
N TYR A 119 -7.17 -7.20 4.56
CA TYR A 119 -8.11 -6.63 3.61
C TYR A 119 -9.32 -7.56 3.51
N LEU A 120 -10.48 -7.10 3.99
CA LEU A 120 -11.68 -7.90 4.19
C LEU A 120 -12.76 -7.60 3.16
N HIS A 121 -13.78 -8.46 3.18
CA HIS A 121 -15.02 -8.34 2.41
C HIS A 121 -14.85 -8.37 0.89
N MET A 122 -13.75 -9.01 0.42
CA MET A 122 -13.48 -9.15 -1.01
C MET A 122 -14.57 -9.93 -1.74
N SER A 123 -14.77 -9.67 -3.02
CA SER A 123 -15.60 -10.50 -3.89
C SER A 123 -14.87 -11.75 -4.36
N LYS A 124 -13.55 -11.62 -4.60
CA LYS A 124 -12.63 -12.72 -4.99
C LYS A 124 -11.18 -12.29 -4.78
N PHE A 125 -10.29 -13.26 -4.74
CA PHE A 125 -8.84 -13.01 -4.80
C PHE A 125 -8.39 -12.71 -6.24
N ALA A 126 -7.28 -12.01 -6.39
CA ALA A 126 -6.61 -11.90 -7.67
C ALA A 126 -5.90 -13.23 -8.03
N LYS A 127 -5.59 -13.41 -9.33
CA LYS A 127 -4.96 -14.64 -9.83
C LYS A 127 -3.65 -14.93 -9.09
N GLY A 128 -3.50 -16.14 -8.60
CA GLY A 128 -2.29 -16.62 -7.92
C GLY A 128 -2.10 -16.12 -6.49
N ILE A 129 -3.07 -15.44 -5.89
CA ILE A 129 -3.03 -15.02 -4.49
C ILE A 129 -3.33 -16.22 -3.57
N LYS A 130 -2.33 -16.61 -2.80
CA LYS A 130 -2.39 -17.74 -1.83
C LYS A 130 -1.38 -17.51 -0.71
N PRO A 131 -1.55 -18.16 0.46
CA PRO A 131 -0.55 -18.12 1.52
C PRO A 131 0.82 -18.55 1.01
N GLY A 132 1.87 -17.86 1.49
CA GLY A 132 3.26 -18.09 1.08
C GLY A 132 3.72 -17.21 -0.08
N LYS A 133 2.82 -16.60 -0.88
CA LYS A 133 3.20 -15.72 -2.00
C LYS A 133 3.80 -14.41 -1.49
N ASN A 134 4.94 -14.01 -2.05
CA ASN A 134 5.47 -12.67 -1.89
C ASN A 134 4.71 -11.69 -2.80
N VAL A 135 4.44 -10.51 -2.30
CA VAL A 135 3.76 -9.41 -3.00
C VAL A 135 4.54 -8.11 -2.81
N ARG A 136 4.50 -7.24 -3.83
CA ARG A 136 5.07 -5.90 -3.79
C ARG A 136 3.99 -4.87 -3.54
N GLN A 137 4.35 -3.75 -2.96
CA GLN A 137 3.47 -2.59 -2.80
C GLN A 137 2.79 -2.25 -4.13
N GLY A 138 1.46 -2.10 -4.10
CA GLY A 138 0.66 -1.85 -5.31
C GLY A 138 0.18 -3.10 -6.05
N ASP A 139 0.68 -4.30 -5.71
CA ASP A 139 0.17 -5.53 -6.32
C ASP A 139 -1.31 -5.73 -5.99
N ILE A 140 -2.09 -6.10 -7.00
CA ILE A 140 -3.51 -6.40 -6.83
C ILE A 140 -3.64 -7.75 -6.12
N ILE A 141 -4.26 -7.77 -4.95
CA ILE A 141 -4.44 -8.97 -4.12
C ILE A 141 -5.89 -9.49 -4.12
N GLY A 142 -6.83 -8.70 -4.61
CA GLY A 142 -8.24 -9.07 -4.70
C GLY A 142 -9.09 -7.92 -5.18
N TYR A 143 -10.39 -8.05 -5.03
CA TYR A 143 -11.36 -7.08 -5.56
C TYR A 143 -12.43 -6.79 -4.52
N VAL A 144 -12.87 -5.52 -4.44
CA VAL A 144 -13.93 -5.07 -3.53
C VAL A 144 -15.18 -5.92 -3.69
N GLY A 145 -15.75 -6.29 -2.58
CA GLY A 145 -16.99 -7.05 -2.48
C GLY A 145 -17.85 -6.61 -1.29
N SER A 146 -18.73 -7.49 -0.89
CA SER A 146 -19.62 -7.32 0.26
C SER A 146 -19.85 -8.67 0.95
N THR A 147 -18.79 -9.50 1.05
CA THR A 147 -18.88 -10.83 1.67
C THR A 147 -18.67 -10.76 3.18
N GLY A 148 -19.19 -11.72 3.92
CA GLY A 148 -19.15 -11.71 5.39
C GLY A 148 -20.14 -10.73 6.01
N LEU A 149 -19.75 -10.08 7.12
CA LEU A 149 -20.59 -9.09 7.82
C LEU A 149 -20.40 -7.68 7.22
N ALA A 150 -20.80 -7.50 5.97
CA ALA A 150 -20.77 -6.24 5.26
C ALA A 150 -22.18 -5.79 4.88
N THR A 151 -22.46 -4.49 4.95
CA THR A 151 -23.74 -3.88 4.58
C THR A 151 -23.79 -3.37 3.15
N GLY A 152 -22.64 -3.32 2.48
CA GLY A 152 -22.49 -2.86 1.11
C GLY A 152 -21.05 -2.99 0.63
N PRO A 153 -20.78 -2.70 -0.65
CA PRO A 153 -19.43 -2.86 -1.21
C PRO A 153 -18.41 -1.93 -0.55
N HIS A 154 -17.39 -2.53 0.08
CA HIS A 154 -16.26 -1.84 0.68
C HIS A 154 -15.12 -2.81 0.94
N VAL A 155 -13.92 -2.29 1.21
CA VAL A 155 -12.84 -3.03 1.85
C VAL A 155 -12.66 -2.51 3.27
N CYS A 156 -12.72 -3.40 4.27
CA CYS A 156 -12.30 -3.09 5.62
C CYS A 156 -10.80 -3.36 5.73
N TYR A 157 -10.03 -2.29 5.84
CA TYR A 157 -8.57 -2.32 5.96
C TYR A 157 -8.15 -2.28 7.42
N ARG A 158 -7.36 -3.26 7.84
CA ARG A 158 -6.83 -3.36 9.20
C ARG A 158 -5.31 -3.32 9.18
N PHE A 159 -4.73 -2.61 10.15
CA PHE A 159 -3.30 -2.44 10.31
C PHE A 159 -2.86 -2.94 11.69
N TRP A 160 -1.85 -3.77 11.74
CA TRP A 160 -1.25 -4.27 12.98
C TRP A 160 0.17 -3.75 13.16
N ARG A 161 0.48 -3.37 14.38
CA ARG A 161 1.82 -3.06 14.85
C ARG A 161 2.10 -3.90 16.09
N ASN A 162 3.17 -4.69 16.10
CA ASN A 162 3.53 -5.61 17.19
C ASN A 162 2.35 -6.51 17.64
N GLY A 163 1.63 -7.07 16.67
CA GLY A 163 0.50 -7.98 16.92
C GLY A 163 -0.80 -7.31 17.41
N LYS A 164 -0.84 -5.98 17.59
CA LYS A 164 -2.03 -5.22 18.00
C LYS A 164 -2.61 -4.43 16.83
N GLN A 165 -3.94 -4.42 16.69
CA GLN A 165 -4.61 -3.58 15.70
C GLN A 165 -4.55 -2.11 16.12
N VAL A 166 -4.08 -1.25 15.22
CA VAL A 166 -3.91 0.18 15.45
C VAL A 166 -4.58 1.00 14.34
N ASP A 167 -4.85 2.27 14.62
CA ASP A 167 -5.34 3.20 13.60
C ASP A 167 -4.21 3.57 12.64
N PRO A 168 -4.31 3.21 11.34
CA PRO A 168 -3.25 3.51 10.37
C PRO A 168 -3.02 5.01 10.18
N TYR A 169 -4.04 5.83 10.41
CA TYR A 169 -3.94 7.29 10.26
C TYR A 169 -3.25 7.99 11.43
N LYS A 170 -3.01 7.27 12.53
CA LYS A 170 -2.27 7.76 13.71
C LYS A 170 -0.84 7.25 13.76
N GLN A 171 -0.37 6.53 12.74
CA GLN A 171 1.02 6.07 12.66
C GLN A 171 1.85 7.11 11.90
N ASN A 172 2.43 8.09 12.65
CA ASN A 172 3.25 9.16 12.07
C ASN A 172 4.74 8.77 11.95
N ASP A 173 5.13 7.67 12.58
CA ASP A 173 6.50 7.16 12.71
C ASP A 173 6.75 5.89 11.86
N LEU A 174 5.99 5.74 10.77
CA LEU A 174 6.25 4.67 9.81
C LEU A 174 7.61 4.91 9.14
N PRO A 175 8.43 3.88 8.96
CA PRO A 175 9.74 4.03 8.35
C PRO A 175 9.61 4.55 6.91
N ASP A 176 10.59 5.31 6.46
CA ASP A 176 10.75 5.62 5.03
C ASP A 176 11.15 4.35 4.26
N GLY A 177 11.07 4.40 2.93
CA GLY A 177 11.56 3.34 2.06
C GLY A 177 13.10 3.16 2.19
N GLU A 178 13.60 2.01 1.81
CA GLU A 178 15.02 1.70 1.84
C GLU A 178 15.80 2.66 0.93
N PRO A 179 16.83 3.35 1.42
CA PRO A 179 17.67 4.23 0.59
C PRO A 179 18.51 3.40 -0.38
N ILE A 180 19.24 4.07 -1.27
CA ILE A 180 20.26 3.43 -2.11
C ILE A 180 21.28 2.76 -1.19
N LEU A 181 21.52 1.46 -1.42
CA LEU A 181 22.53 0.70 -0.70
C LEU A 181 23.93 1.22 -1.03
N ALA A 182 24.84 1.23 -0.04
CA ALA A 182 26.18 1.79 -0.18
C ALA A 182 26.92 1.26 -1.41
N GLN A 183 26.82 -0.03 -1.71
CA GLN A 183 27.43 -0.68 -2.88
C GLN A 183 26.89 -0.18 -4.23
N HIS A 184 25.68 0.40 -4.26
CA HIS A 184 25.04 0.94 -5.46
C HIS A 184 25.21 2.45 -5.63
N LEU A 185 25.71 3.16 -4.61
CA LEU A 185 25.86 4.62 -4.64
C LEU A 185 26.68 5.14 -5.84
N PRO A 186 27.85 4.55 -6.21
CA PRO A 186 28.60 5.04 -7.36
C PRO A 186 27.80 4.96 -8.67
N ALA A 187 27.18 3.82 -8.93
CA ALA A 187 26.37 3.61 -10.14
C ALA A 187 25.11 4.49 -10.13
N TYR A 188 24.47 4.65 -8.97
CA TYR A 188 23.34 5.56 -8.82
C TYR A 188 23.74 7.02 -9.11
N ASN A 189 24.85 7.49 -8.56
CA ASN A 189 25.34 8.85 -8.79
C ASN A 189 25.61 9.10 -10.28
N TYR A 190 26.18 8.15 -10.99
CA TYR A 190 26.37 8.26 -12.44
C TYR A 190 25.04 8.43 -13.18
N VAL A 191 24.02 7.63 -12.85
CA VAL A 191 22.67 7.73 -13.44
C VAL A 191 22.02 9.07 -13.10
N LYS A 192 22.10 9.49 -11.84
CA LYS A 192 21.57 10.78 -11.35
C LYS A 192 22.19 11.95 -12.11
N GLU A 193 23.52 12.05 -12.18
CA GLU A 193 24.23 13.14 -12.88
C GLU A 193 23.85 13.23 -14.35
N LYS A 194 23.73 12.06 -15.00
CA LYS A 194 23.28 12.00 -16.40
C LYS A 194 21.91 12.66 -16.59
N TYR A 195 20.95 12.34 -15.70
CA TYR A 195 19.58 12.86 -15.85
C TYR A 195 19.41 14.27 -15.30
N LEU A 196 20.21 14.71 -14.33
CA LEU A 196 20.21 16.11 -13.89
C LEU A 196 20.57 17.04 -15.04
N LYS A 197 21.63 16.72 -15.83
CA LYS A 197 21.99 17.49 -17.02
C LYS A 197 20.90 17.60 -18.07
N ILE A 198 20.01 16.61 -18.16
CA ILE A 198 18.88 16.61 -19.11
C ILE A 198 17.69 17.41 -18.57
N LEU A 199 17.48 17.43 -17.25
CA LEU A 199 16.35 18.06 -16.61
C LEU A 199 16.58 19.56 -16.35
N ASP A 200 17.83 19.99 -16.21
CA ASP A 200 18.24 21.36 -15.87
C ASP A 200 18.84 22.15 -17.07
N GLY A 201 19.16 21.45 -18.16
CA GLY A 201 19.65 22.07 -19.41
C GLY A 201 18.57 22.32 -20.38
#